data_ee5b329d2dac6401f2519d854aa2bb2f
#
_entry.id   ee5b329d2dac6401f2519d854aa2bb2f
#
_cell.length_a   1.000
_cell.length_b   1.000
_cell.length_c   1.000
_cell.angle_alpha   90.00
_cell.angle_beta   90.00
_cell.angle_gamma   90.00
#
_symmetry.space_group_name_H-M   'P 1'
#
loop_
_entity.id
_entity.type
_entity.pdbx_description
1 polymer ?
#
loop_
_entity_poly.entity_id
_entity_poly.type
_entity_poly.pdbx_seq_one_letter_code
_entity_poly.pdbx_strand_id
1 'polypeptide(L)'
;MTKELDALIEIKKFQNAMQGENGKIILEHLKRICGQDRTTFDVNALTLAKNEGMRNVFIIIQNELNMDVDGILKKINDRKEFESVLD
;
A
#
# COMPACT_ATOMS: atom_id res chain seq x y z
N MET A 1 -5.81 -4.10 20.68
CA MET A 1 -5.14 -4.56 19.44
C MET A 1 -3.84 -3.81 19.22
N THR A 2 -2.88 -4.46 18.61
CA THR A 2 -1.61 -3.80 18.30
C THR A 2 -1.77 -2.84 17.13
N LYS A 3 -0.87 -1.86 17.03
CA LYS A 3 -0.83 -0.94 15.89
C LYS A 3 -0.66 -1.68 14.57
N GLU A 4 0.11 -2.77 14.58
CA GLU A 4 0.35 -3.58 13.40
C GLU A 4 -0.93 -4.23 12.87
N LEU A 5 -1.76 -4.77 13.77
CA LEU A 5 -3.04 -5.34 13.38
C LEU A 5 -3.99 -4.29 12.83
N ASP A 6 -4.04 -3.12 13.46
CA ASP A 6 -4.87 -2.01 12.99
C ASP A 6 -4.45 -1.56 11.59
N ALA A 7 -3.14 -1.47 11.34
CA ALA A 7 -2.63 -1.11 10.02
C ALA A 7 -3.02 -2.15 8.97
N LEU A 8 -2.92 -3.44 9.29
CA LEU A 8 -3.29 -4.51 8.37
C LEU A 8 -4.80 -4.48 8.05
N ILE A 9 -5.62 -4.21 9.05
CA ILE A 9 -7.07 -4.08 8.87
C ILE A 9 -7.37 -2.90 7.92
N GLU A 10 -6.71 -1.76 8.09
CA GLU A 10 -6.88 -0.61 7.21
C GLU A 10 -6.45 -0.93 5.78
N ILE A 11 -5.35 -1.63 5.60
CA ILE A 11 -4.90 -2.05 4.26
C ILE A 11 -5.94 -2.98 3.62
N LYS A 12 -6.51 -3.91 4.40
CA LYS A 12 -7.53 -4.82 3.88
C LYS A 12 -8.78 -4.06 3.43
N LYS A 13 -9.22 -3.08 4.21
CA LYS A 13 -10.34 -2.22 3.83
C LYS A 13 -10.04 -1.47 2.54
N PHE A 14 -8.83 -0.95 2.41
CA PHE A 14 -8.39 -0.25 1.21
C PHE A 14 -8.40 -1.19 -0.01
N GLN A 15 -7.85 -2.39 0.14
CA GLN A 15 -7.87 -3.38 -0.93
C GLN A 15 -9.29 -3.69 -1.38
N ASN A 16 -10.21 -3.89 -0.43
CA ASN A 16 -11.61 -4.17 -0.73
C ASN A 16 -12.29 -3.00 -1.46
N ALA A 17 -12.01 -1.78 -1.05
CA ALA A 17 -12.57 -0.58 -1.67
C ALA A 17 -12.08 -0.40 -3.11
N MET A 18 -10.89 -0.87 -3.42
CA MET A 18 -10.27 -0.70 -4.74
C MET A 18 -10.58 -1.84 -5.70
N GLN A 19 -11.38 -2.82 -5.29
CA GLN A 19 -11.79 -3.91 -6.19
C GLN A 19 -12.83 -3.45 -7.20
N GLY A 20 -12.84 -4.09 -8.37
CA GLY A 20 -13.83 -3.83 -9.42
C GLY A 20 -13.47 -2.64 -10.31
N GLU A 21 -14.43 -2.25 -11.14
CA GLU A 21 -14.22 -1.19 -12.15
C GLU A 21 -13.92 0.17 -11.54
N ASN A 22 -14.60 0.52 -10.44
CA ASN A 22 -14.38 1.81 -9.79
C ASN A 22 -12.96 1.92 -9.25
N GLY A 23 -12.44 0.84 -8.67
CA GLY A 23 -11.06 0.79 -8.19
C GLY A 23 -10.06 0.98 -9.32
N LYS A 24 -10.30 0.35 -10.47
CA LYS A 24 -9.44 0.51 -11.64
C LYS A 24 -9.42 1.96 -12.12
N ILE A 25 -10.57 2.60 -12.18
CA ILE A 25 -10.68 3.99 -12.61
C ILE A 25 -9.90 4.90 -11.66
N ILE A 26 -10.07 4.70 -10.36
CA ILE A 26 -9.36 5.49 -9.33
C ILE A 26 -7.86 5.28 -9.47
N LEU A 27 -7.41 4.04 -9.61
CA LEU A 27 -5.99 3.71 -9.70
C LEU A 27 -5.33 4.33 -10.93
N GLU A 28 -6.01 4.26 -12.09
CA GLU A 28 -5.50 4.88 -13.32
C GLU A 28 -5.41 6.40 -13.18
N HIS A 29 -6.37 7.01 -12.52
CA HIS A 29 -6.37 8.44 -12.29
C HIS A 29 -5.20 8.85 -11.38
N LEU A 30 -4.98 8.11 -10.29
CA LEU A 30 -3.86 8.33 -9.38
C LEU A 30 -2.52 8.14 -10.09
N LYS A 31 -2.42 7.14 -10.95
CA LYS A 31 -1.21 6.87 -11.73
C LYS A 31 -0.83 8.08 -12.59
N ARG A 32 -1.82 8.70 -13.22
CA ARG A 32 -1.58 9.90 -14.04
C ARG A 32 -1.18 11.09 -13.19
N ILE A 33 -1.88 11.32 -12.07
CA ILE A 33 -1.57 12.43 -11.16
C ILE A 33 -0.16 12.31 -10.61
N CYS A 34 0.23 11.09 -10.21
CA CYS A 34 1.53 10.83 -9.60
C CYS A 34 2.67 10.74 -10.63
N GLY A 35 2.36 10.81 -11.93
CA GLY A 35 3.37 10.82 -12.98
C GLY A 35 4.08 9.49 -13.18
N GLN A 36 3.42 8.36 -12.88
CA GLN A 36 4.04 7.03 -12.99
C GLN A 36 4.50 6.70 -14.42
N ASP A 37 3.80 7.23 -15.44
CA ASP A 37 4.10 6.98 -16.84
C ASP A 37 5.06 8.01 -17.46
N ARG A 38 5.57 8.94 -16.67
CA ARG A 38 6.44 10.02 -17.14
C ARG A 38 7.76 9.98 -16.42
N THR A 39 8.79 10.56 -17.06
CA THR A 39 10.07 10.75 -16.36
C THR A 39 9.89 11.73 -15.21
N THR A 40 10.53 11.42 -14.09
CA THR A 40 10.56 12.31 -12.93
C THR A 40 11.66 13.36 -13.05
N PHE A 41 12.55 13.21 -14.03
CA PHE A 41 13.69 14.10 -14.20
C PHE A 41 13.24 15.53 -14.54
N ASP A 42 13.83 16.49 -13.85
CA ASP A 42 13.65 17.91 -14.12
C ASP A 42 14.94 18.63 -13.76
N VAL A 43 15.25 19.72 -14.49
CA VAL A 43 16.46 20.53 -14.22
C VAL A 43 16.31 21.32 -12.92
N ASN A 44 15.08 21.54 -12.45
CA ASN A 44 14.82 22.22 -11.18
C ASN A 44 14.76 21.18 -10.06
N ALA A 45 15.65 21.31 -9.07
CA ALA A 45 15.75 20.35 -7.98
C ALA A 45 14.47 20.23 -7.15
N LEU A 46 13.75 21.35 -6.94
CA LEU A 46 12.50 21.32 -6.18
C LEU A 46 11.39 20.59 -6.93
N THR A 47 11.30 20.81 -8.25
CA THR A 47 10.32 20.10 -9.09
C THR A 47 10.64 18.62 -9.14
N LEU A 48 11.93 18.27 -9.27
CA LEU A 48 12.37 16.87 -9.26
C LEU A 48 11.98 16.20 -7.94
N ALA A 49 12.26 16.84 -6.80
CA ALA A 49 11.93 16.30 -5.49
C ALA A 49 10.41 16.07 -5.34
N LYS A 50 9.60 17.03 -5.81
CA LYS A 50 8.14 16.89 -5.79
C LYS A 50 7.68 15.72 -6.63
N ASN A 51 8.22 15.58 -7.84
CA ASN A 51 7.86 14.50 -8.76
C ASN A 51 8.23 13.14 -8.18
N GLU A 52 9.41 13.04 -7.58
CA GLU A 52 9.84 11.80 -6.92
C GLU A 52 8.96 11.46 -5.72
N GLY A 53 8.55 12.46 -4.93
CA GLY A 53 7.63 12.27 -3.81
C GLY A 53 6.28 11.74 -4.26
N MET A 54 5.71 12.30 -5.33
CA MET A 54 4.44 11.84 -5.87
C MET A 54 4.54 10.41 -6.40
N ARG A 55 5.63 10.09 -7.08
CA ARG A 55 5.88 8.73 -7.57
C ARG A 55 5.99 7.74 -6.41
N ASN A 56 6.67 8.12 -5.34
CA ASN A 56 6.81 7.27 -4.16
C ASN A 56 5.46 6.98 -3.51
N VAL A 57 4.58 7.96 -3.43
CA VAL A 57 3.22 7.75 -2.93
C VAL A 57 2.49 6.68 -3.74
N PHE A 58 2.57 6.75 -5.06
CA PHE A 58 1.93 5.76 -5.93
C PHE A 58 2.52 4.36 -5.73
N ILE A 59 3.83 4.26 -5.55
CA ILE A 59 4.52 2.99 -5.27
C ILE A 59 4.01 2.39 -3.94
N ILE A 60 3.84 3.21 -2.92
CA ILE A 60 3.30 2.77 -1.63
C ILE A 60 1.88 2.21 -1.82
N ILE A 61 1.04 2.91 -2.57
CA ILE A 61 -0.32 2.47 -2.86
C ILE A 61 -0.31 1.11 -3.57
N GLN A 62 0.53 0.94 -4.58
CA GLN A 62 0.64 -0.33 -5.30
C GLN A 62 1.11 -1.45 -4.37
N ASN A 63 2.08 -1.19 -3.51
CA ASN A 63 2.58 -2.18 -2.58
C ASN A 63 1.48 -2.62 -1.60
N GLU A 64 0.68 -1.69 -1.10
CA GLU A 64 -0.43 -2.03 -0.21
C GLU A 64 -1.50 -2.85 -0.94
N LEU A 65 -1.81 -2.52 -2.19
CA LEU A 65 -2.80 -3.27 -2.97
C LEU A 65 -2.35 -4.69 -3.26
N ASN A 66 -1.04 -4.93 -3.34
CA ASN A 66 -0.47 -6.24 -3.64
C ASN A 66 -0.07 -7.03 -2.39
N MET A 67 -0.24 -6.47 -1.20
CA MET A 67 0.13 -7.12 0.05
C MET A 67 -0.78 -8.31 0.36
N ASP A 68 -0.19 -9.44 0.77
CA ASP A 68 -0.94 -10.60 1.22
C ASP A 68 -1.30 -10.45 2.71
N VAL A 69 -2.33 -9.66 2.97
CA VAL A 69 -2.77 -9.35 4.33
C VAL A 69 -3.22 -10.60 5.07
N ASP A 70 -3.99 -11.46 4.40
CA ASP A 70 -4.50 -12.67 5.03
C ASP A 70 -3.37 -13.63 5.42
N GLY A 71 -2.35 -13.76 4.59
CA GLY A 71 -1.17 -14.55 4.90
C GLY A 71 -0.39 -14.00 6.09
N ILE A 72 -0.25 -12.69 6.18
CA ILE A 72 0.43 -12.04 7.30
C ILE A 72 -0.36 -12.25 8.59
N LEU A 73 -1.68 -12.06 8.55
CA LEU A 73 -2.55 -12.29 9.71
C LEU A 73 -2.48 -13.72 10.19
N LYS A 74 -2.44 -14.68 9.28
CA LYS A 74 -2.29 -16.09 9.63
C LYS A 74 -0.99 -16.36 10.36
N LYS A 75 0.11 -15.79 9.88
CA LYS A 75 1.41 -15.94 10.55
C LYS A 75 1.41 -15.36 11.95
N ILE A 76 0.76 -14.23 12.15
CA ILE A 76 0.65 -13.60 13.47
C ILE A 76 -0.16 -14.51 14.41
N ASN A 77 -1.29 -15.06 13.94
CA ASN A 77 -2.11 -15.96 14.74
C ASN A 77 -1.37 -17.25 15.09
N ASP A 78 -0.67 -17.84 14.14
CA ASP A 78 0.13 -19.05 14.37
C ASP A 78 1.19 -18.81 15.43
N ARG A 79 1.84 -17.63 15.40
CA ARG A 79 2.82 -17.24 16.40
C ARG A 79 2.20 -17.11 17.79
N LYS A 80 1.01 -16.51 17.89
CA LYS A 80 0.30 -16.37 19.17
C LYS A 80 -0.09 -17.71 19.76
N GLU A 81 -0.58 -18.62 18.92
CA GLU A 81 -0.91 -19.99 19.36
C GLU A 81 0.32 -20.71 19.88
N PHE A 82 1.44 -20.58 19.19
CA PHE A 82 2.71 -21.18 19.60
C PHE A 82 3.18 -20.61 20.94
N GLU A 83 3.12 -19.29 21.12
CA GLU A 83 3.50 -18.64 22.37
C GLU A 83 2.59 -19.09 23.53
N SER A 84 1.30 -19.27 23.29
CA SER A 84 0.36 -19.77 24.29
C SER A 84 0.70 -21.19 24.73
N VAL A 85 1.14 -22.04 23.81
CA VAL A 85 1.52 -23.42 24.14
C VAL A 85 2.77 -23.46 25.00
N LEU A 86 3.69 -22.51 24.80
CA LEU A 86 4.94 -22.45 25.58
C LEU A 86 4.73 -21.88 26.98
N ASP A 87 3.67 -21.17 27.21
CA ASP A 87 3.33 -20.63 28.54
C ASP A 87 2.66 -21.69 29.40
#